data_f764271b0b9e061fe2f62f496c71407b
#
_entry.id   f764271b0b9e061fe2f62f496c71407b
#
_cell.length_a   1.000
_cell.length_b   1.000
_cell.length_c   1.000
_cell.angle_alpha   90.00
_cell.angle_beta   90.00
_cell.angle_gamma   90.00
#
_symmetry.space_group_name_H-M   'P 1'
#
loop_
_entity.id
_entity.type
_entity.pdbx_description
1 polymer ?
#
loop_
_entity_poly.entity_id
_entity_poly.type
_entity_poly.pdbx_seq_one_letter_code
_entity_poly.pdbx_strand_id
1 'polypeptide(L)'
;MSRRHAREAALLTLFQLEFGADEASAETASDLAIDEIEGIKEKDLPYAHALVQGTRAHLAEIDAEIARLAKEWKLHRMAAVDRNLIRMAYYEMRYQEERIDPPVAINEAVELAKKYGSDDASRYVNGILAAMQKSV
;
A
#
# COMPACT_ATOMS: atom_id res chain seq x y z
N MET A 1 -15.56 0.74 11.50
CA MET A 1 -14.86 1.99 11.27
C MET A 1 -13.91 1.85 10.09
N SER A 2 -14.01 2.76 9.13
CA SER A 2 -13.20 2.66 7.91
C SER A 2 -11.75 3.10 8.18
N ARG A 3 -10.80 2.31 7.67
CA ARG A 3 -9.37 2.65 7.72
C ARG A 3 -8.89 3.23 6.39
N ARG A 4 -9.83 3.61 5.52
CA ARG A 4 -9.50 4.09 4.17
C ARG A 4 -8.60 5.32 4.19
N HIS A 5 -8.89 6.31 5.03
CA HIS A 5 -8.07 7.52 5.15
C HIS A 5 -6.67 7.19 5.65
N ALA A 6 -6.56 6.25 6.59
CA ALA A 6 -5.26 5.80 7.08
C ALA A 6 -4.45 5.15 5.95
N ARG A 7 -5.11 4.34 5.11
CA ARG A 7 -4.45 3.71 3.97
C ARG A 7 -4.04 4.72 2.92
N GLU A 8 -4.85 5.76 2.70
CA GLU A 8 -4.48 6.86 1.79
C GLU A 8 -3.23 7.57 2.27
N ALA A 9 -3.16 7.90 3.56
CA ALA A 9 -1.99 8.55 4.13
C ALA A 9 -0.75 7.67 4.02
N ALA A 10 -0.90 6.37 4.30
CA ALA A 10 0.21 5.42 4.16
C ALA A 10 0.69 5.31 2.72
N LEU A 11 -0.24 5.26 1.76
CA LEU A 11 0.09 5.21 0.34
C LEU A 11 0.91 6.43 -0.09
N LEU A 12 0.44 7.63 0.26
CA LEU A 12 1.13 8.85 -0.10
C LEU A 12 2.51 8.95 0.56
N THR A 13 2.63 8.48 1.79
CA THR A 13 3.92 8.45 2.50
C THR A 13 4.89 7.47 1.83
N LEU A 14 4.43 6.27 1.50
CA LEU A 14 5.26 5.27 0.81
C LEU A 14 5.73 5.79 -0.55
N PHE A 15 4.84 6.48 -1.26
CA PHE A 15 5.17 7.09 -2.54
C PHE A 15 6.29 8.11 -2.38
N GLN A 16 6.18 9.01 -1.40
CA GLN A 16 7.20 10.03 -1.15
C GLN A 16 8.54 9.40 -0.76
N LEU A 17 8.52 8.38 0.08
CA LEU A 17 9.74 7.69 0.51
C LEU A 17 10.44 6.99 -0.64
N GLU A 18 9.70 6.49 -1.61
CA GLU A 18 10.27 5.84 -2.79
C GLU A 18 11.02 6.84 -3.68
N PHE A 19 10.59 8.10 -3.70
CA PHE A 19 11.15 9.14 -4.55
C PHE A 19 12.13 10.06 -3.83
N GLY A 20 12.81 9.57 -2.81
CA GLY A 20 13.96 10.26 -2.25
C GLY A 20 13.88 10.71 -0.81
N ALA A 21 12.72 10.60 -0.17
CA ALA A 21 12.64 10.86 1.26
C ALA A 21 13.31 9.71 2.00
N ASP A 22 14.09 10.02 3.04
CA ASP A 22 14.72 8.99 3.84
C ASP A 22 13.84 8.61 5.05
N GLU A 23 14.27 7.61 5.83
CA GLU A 23 13.51 7.17 7.00
C GLU A 23 13.35 8.27 8.05
N ALA A 24 14.32 9.16 8.14
CA ALA A 24 14.24 10.28 9.08
C ALA A 24 13.14 11.26 8.67
N SER A 25 12.76 11.28 7.39
CA SER A 25 11.71 12.15 6.86
C SER A 25 10.34 11.48 6.86
N ALA A 26 10.23 10.22 7.28
CA ALA A 26 8.97 9.47 7.19
C ALA A 26 7.82 10.14 7.95
N GLU A 27 8.08 10.63 9.16
CA GLU A 27 7.05 11.33 9.94
C GLU A 27 6.63 12.62 9.26
N THR A 28 7.59 13.38 8.73
CA THR A 28 7.31 14.61 8.00
C THR A 28 6.50 14.32 6.73
N ALA A 29 6.85 13.26 6.01
CA ALA A 29 6.10 12.84 4.83
C ALA A 29 4.66 12.46 5.21
N SER A 30 4.48 11.76 6.32
CA SER A 30 3.15 11.42 6.82
C SER A 30 2.35 12.68 7.18
N ASP A 31 2.98 13.64 7.83
CA ASP A 31 2.32 14.89 8.21
C ASP A 31 1.88 15.68 6.97
N LEU A 32 2.71 15.73 5.94
CA LEU A 32 2.36 16.38 4.68
C LEU A 32 1.20 15.66 3.98
N ALA A 33 1.21 14.33 3.99
CA ALA A 33 0.14 13.55 3.39
C ALA A 33 -1.20 13.80 4.10
N ILE A 34 -1.17 13.97 5.41
CA ILE A 34 -2.37 14.24 6.21
C ILE A 34 -3.06 15.52 5.75
N ASP A 35 -2.29 16.57 5.48
CA ASP A 35 -2.87 17.86 5.06
C ASP A 35 -3.56 17.76 3.70
N GLU A 36 -3.20 16.77 2.89
CA GLU A 36 -3.78 16.59 1.56
C GLU A 36 -5.01 15.69 1.54
N ILE A 37 -5.29 14.97 2.62
CA ILE A 37 -6.40 14.02 2.65
C ILE A 37 -7.61 14.61 3.37
N GLU A 38 -8.63 14.91 2.60
CA GLU A 38 -9.89 15.41 3.14
C GLU A 38 -10.55 14.33 3.99
N GLY A 39 -10.95 14.68 5.18
CA GLY A 39 -11.66 13.78 6.09
C GLY A 39 -10.78 12.93 6.97
N ILE A 40 -9.45 13.01 6.84
CA ILE A 40 -8.56 12.28 7.71
C ILE A 40 -8.64 12.85 9.13
N LYS A 41 -8.56 11.97 10.13
CA LYS A 41 -8.63 12.36 11.53
C LYS A 41 -7.38 11.89 12.26
N GLU A 42 -7.07 12.54 13.36
CA GLU A 42 -5.92 12.18 14.18
C GLU A 42 -5.91 10.71 14.58
N LYS A 43 -7.07 10.13 14.83
CA LYS A 43 -7.22 8.71 15.17
C LYS A 43 -6.80 7.75 14.06
N ASP A 44 -6.68 8.23 12.82
CA ASP A 44 -6.26 7.42 11.67
C ASP A 44 -4.73 7.30 11.59
N LEU A 45 -3.99 8.19 12.26
CA LEU A 45 -2.54 8.27 12.14
C LEU A 45 -1.78 7.05 12.67
N PRO A 46 -2.15 6.47 13.83
CA PRO A 46 -1.42 5.30 14.30
C PRO A 46 -1.44 4.13 13.32
N TYR A 47 -2.58 3.89 12.68
CA TYR A 47 -2.70 2.83 11.70
C TYR A 47 -1.90 3.15 10.44
N ALA A 48 -1.94 4.40 9.99
CA ALA A 48 -1.16 4.84 8.83
C ALA A 48 0.34 4.63 9.06
N HIS A 49 0.85 5.04 10.23
CA HIS A 49 2.26 4.86 10.58
C HIS A 49 2.64 3.38 10.67
N ALA A 50 1.76 2.56 11.26
CA ALA A 50 2.00 1.12 11.37
C ALA A 50 2.06 0.46 9.99
N LEU A 51 1.22 0.87 9.06
CA LEU A 51 1.24 0.36 7.69
C LEU A 51 2.56 0.70 6.98
N VAL A 52 3.01 1.95 7.11
CA VAL A 52 4.26 2.38 6.49
C VAL A 52 5.44 1.58 7.05
N GLN A 53 5.55 1.54 8.37
CA GLN A 53 6.65 0.85 9.03
C GLN A 53 6.66 -0.65 8.75
N GLY A 54 5.49 -1.29 8.84
CA GLY A 54 5.37 -2.72 8.61
C GLY A 54 5.65 -3.11 7.17
N THR A 55 5.12 -2.34 6.22
CA THR A 55 5.36 -2.58 4.80
C THR A 55 6.85 -2.45 4.48
N ARG A 56 7.51 -1.44 5.01
CA ARG A 56 8.95 -1.24 4.79
C ARG A 56 9.80 -2.32 5.47
N ALA A 57 9.39 -2.78 6.64
CA ALA A 57 10.10 -3.84 7.36
C ALA A 57 10.09 -5.17 6.59
N HIS A 58 9.05 -5.42 5.80
CA HIS A 58 8.90 -6.64 5.01
C HIS A 58 9.09 -6.40 3.51
N LEU A 59 9.66 -5.26 3.13
CA LEU A 59 9.72 -4.84 1.72
C LEU A 59 10.40 -5.87 0.81
N ALA A 60 11.54 -6.40 1.21
CA ALA A 60 12.28 -7.35 0.40
C ALA A 60 11.47 -8.63 0.14
N GLU A 61 10.79 -9.14 1.17
CA GLU A 61 9.97 -10.34 1.06
C GLU A 61 8.74 -10.10 0.19
N ILE A 62 8.10 -8.95 0.36
CA ILE A 62 6.92 -8.58 -0.42
C ILE A 62 7.30 -8.40 -1.88
N ASP A 63 8.37 -7.67 -2.16
CA ASP A 63 8.81 -7.43 -3.53
C ASP A 63 9.24 -8.71 -4.24
N ALA A 64 9.85 -9.65 -3.52
CA ALA A 64 10.19 -10.96 -4.09
C ALA A 64 8.93 -11.72 -4.51
N GLU A 65 7.88 -11.65 -3.72
CA GLU A 65 6.62 -12.31 -4.04
C GLU A 65 5.93 -11.65 -5.23
N ILE A 66 5.93 -10.32 -5.30
CA ILE A 66 5.39 -9.60 -6.45
C ILE A 66 6.16 -10.00 -7.71
N ALA A 67 7.47 -10.00 -7.66
CA ALA A 67 8.31 -10.34 -8.81
C ALA A 67 8.06 -11.77 -9.30
N ARG A 68 7.80 -12.69 -8.38
CA ARG A 68 7.51 -14.08 -8.71
C ARG A 68 6.20 -14.23 -9.50
N LEU A 69 5.20 -13.43 -9.16
CA LEU A 69 3.87 -13.54 -9.72
C LEU A 69 3.60 -12.61 -10.89
N ALA A 70 4.24 -11.46 -10.93
CA ALA A 70 4.07 -10.46 -11.99
C ALA A 70 5.04 -10.69 -13.14
N LYS A 71 4.89 -11.82 -13.84
CA LYS A 71 5.86 -12.28 -14.85
C LYS A 71 6.02 -11.32 -16.02
N GLU A 72 4.95 -10.67 -16.44
CA GLU A 72 4.96 -9.75 -17.58
C GLU A 72 5.28 -8.32 -17.18
N TRP A 73 5.19 -8.01 -15.88
CA TRP A 73 5.37 -6.67 -15.36
C TRP A 73 6.46 -6.68 -14.32
N LYS A 74 7.62 -6.19 -14.68
CA LYS A 74 8.71 -6.08 -13.72
C LYS A 74 8.38 -5.03 -12.68
N LEU A 75 8.73 -5.29 -11.42
CA LEU A 75 8.42 -4.43 -10.29
C LEU A 75 8.80 -2.97 -10.56
N HIS A 76 9.97 -2.73 -11.12
CA HIS A 76 10.46 -1.37 -11.38
C HIS A 76 9.72 -0.66 -12.53
N ARG A 77 8.93 -1.41 -13.32
CA ARG A 77 8.11 -0.83 -14.41
C ARG A 77 6.68 -0.58 -14.00
N MET A 78 6.29 -1.04 -12.83
CA MET A 78 4.96 -0.73 -12.30
C MET A 78 4.88 0.73 -11.96
N ALA A 79 3.69 1.32 -12.13
CA ALA A 79 3.42 2.66 -11.59
C ALA A 79 3.63 2.61 -10.08
N ALA A 80 4.26 3.65 -9.53
CA ALA A 80 4.58 3.68 -8.10
C ALA A 80 3.35 3.57 -7.21
N VAL A 81 2.21 4.14 -7.63
CA VAL A 81 0.95 4.02 -6.90
C VAL A 81 0.52 2.56 -6.82
N ASP A 82 0.51 1.86 -7.95
CA ASP A 82 0.08 0.46 -8.02
C ASP A 82 0.99 -0.43 -7.18
N ARG A 83 2.31 -0.24 -7.32
CA ARG A 83 3.31 -1.00 -6.58
C ARG A 83 3.13 -0.85 -5.07
N ASN A 84 2.96 0.36 -4.61
CA ASN A 84 2.80 0.62 -3.17
C ASN A 84 1.46 0.14 -2.63
N LEU A 85 0.40 0.20 -3.43
CA LEU A 85 -0.90 -0.38 -3.04
C LEU A 85 -0.80 -1.88 -2.87
N ILE A 86 -0.14 -2.55 -3.80
CA ILE A 86 0.05 -4.00 -3.74
C ILE A 86 0.89 -4.38 -2.52
N ARG A 87 1.99 -3.67 -2.29
CA ARG A 87 2.86 -3.90 -1.13
C ARG A 87 2.09 -3.78 0.19
N MET A 88 1.35 -2.69 0.32
CA MET A 88 0.60 -2.39 1.54
C MET A 88 -0.51 -3.40 1.80
N ALA A 89 -1.28 -3.74 0.78
CA ALA A 89 -2.35 -4.72 0.92
C ALA A 89 -1.81 -6.11 1.26
N TYR A 90 -0.72 -6.52 0.64
CA TYR A 90 -0.12 -7.81 0.93
C TYR A 90 0.42 -7.85 2.37
N TYR A 91 1.01 -6.75 2.83
CA TYR A 91 1.40 -6.64 4.23
C TYR A 91 0.20 -6.86 5.16
N GLU A 92 -0.91 -6.19 4.89
CA GLU A 92 -2.11 -6.29 5.73
C GLU A 92 -2.67 -7.72 5.80
N MET A 93 -2.63 -8.45 4.71
CA MET A 93 -3.23 -9.79 4.71
C MET A 93 -2.27 -10.91 5.11
N ARG A 94 -0.95 -10.67 5.13
CA ARG A 94 0.00 -11.73 5.45
C ARG A 94 0.86 -11.47 6.69
N TYR A 95 1.41 -10.27 6.83
CA TYR A 95 2.43 -10.00 7.84
C TYR A 95 1.94 -9.23 9.06
N GLN A 96 0.86 -8.49 8.91
CA GLN A 96 0.33 -7.68 9.99
C GLN A 96 -0.14 -8.57 11.15
N GLU A 97 0.09 -8.14 12.39
CA GLU A 97 -0.32 -8.91 13.56
C GLU A 97 -1.83 -9.18 13.56
N GLU A 98 -2.62 -8.13 13.34
CA GLU A 98 -4.06 -8.27 13.13
C GLU A 98 -4.33 -8.30 11.64
N ARG A 99 -4.26 -9.49 11.05
CA ARG A 99 -4.41 -9.66 9.61
C ARG A 99 -5.80 -9.25 9.14
N ILE A 100 -5.82 -8.59 7.99
CA ILE A 100 -7.06 -8.22 7.32
C ILE A 100 -7.42 -9.37 6.37
N ASP A 101 -8.69 -9.74 6.34
CA ASP A 101 -9.16 -10.77 5.42
C ASP A 101 -8.81 -10.37 3.98
N PRO A 102 -8.27 -11.31 3.17
CA PRO A 102 -7.86 -10.98 1.80
C PRO A 102 -8.92 -10.27 0.96
N PRO A 103 -10.20 -10.69 0.94
CA PRO A 103 -11.19 -9.95 0.17
C PRO A 103 -11.32 -8.48 0.57
N VAL A 104 -11.19 -8.18 1.85
CA VAL A 104 -11.27 -6.81 2.36
C VAL A 104 -10.03 -6.02 1.95
N ALA A 105 -8.84 -6.58 2.17
CA ALA A 105 -7.59 -5.91 1.82
C ALA A 105 -7.51 -5.63 0.31
N ILE A 106 -7.88 -6.60 -0.50
CA ILE A 106 -7.88 -6.48 -1.95
C ILE A 106 -8.88 -5.42 -2.40
N ASN A 107 -10.10 -5.45 -1.87
CA ASN A 107 -11.12 -4.49 -2.25
C ASN A 107 -10.69 -3.06 -1.91
N GLU A 108 -10.10 -2.83 -0.74
CA GLU A 108 -9.62 -1.51 -0.36
C GLU A 108 -8.51 -1.01 -1.27
N ALA A 109 -7.57 -1.91 -1.65
CA ALA A 109 -6.52 -1.56 -2.59
C ALA A 109 -7.09 -1.20 -3.97
N VAL A 110 -8.08 -1.96 -4.44
CA VAL A 110 -8.76 -1.70 -5.72
C VAL A 110 -9.45 -0.34 -5.71
N GLU A 111 -10.14 -0.01 -4.62
CA GLU A 111 -10.82 1.29 -4.51
C GLU A 111 -9.81 2.45 -4.53
N LEU A 112 -8.67 2.30 -3.86
CA LEU A 112 -7.62 3.31 -3.90
C LEU A 112 -6.95 3.40 -5.28
N ALA A 113 -6.84 2.27 -5.97
CA ALA A 113 -6.32 2.26 -7.33
C ALA A 113 -7.23 3.03 -8.29
N LYS A 114 -8.54 2.95 -8.10
CA LYS A 114 -9.50 3.74 -8.87
C LYS A 114 -9.34 5.24 -8.64
N LYS A 115 -9.00 5.62 -7.41
CA LYS A 115 -8.85 7.03 -7.04
C LYS A 115 -7.52 7.62 -7.48
N TYR A 116 -6.42 6.88 -7.32
CA TYR A 116 -5.06 7.41 -7.50
C TYR A 116 -4.32 6.84 -8.70
N GLY A 117 -4.76 5.72 -9.24
CA GLY A 117 -4.07 5.05 -10.35
C GLY A 117 -4.64 5.41 -11.71
N SER A 118 -4.08 4.80 -12.75
CA SER A 118 -4.57 4.92 -14.11
C SER A 118 -5.87 4.12 -14.29
N ASP A 119 -6.51 4.26 -15.47
CA ASP A 119 -7.77 3.58 -15.77
C ASP A 119 -7.71 2.06 -15.59
N ASP A 120 -6.58 1.45 -15.91
CA ASP A 120 -6.41 -0.01 -15.81
C ASP A 120 -5.84 -0.47 -14.47
N ALA A 121 -5.45 0.46 -13.59
CA ALA A 121 -4.77 0.15 -12.35
C ALA A 121 -5.59 -0.78 -11.44
N SER A 122 -6.88 -0.52 -11.30
CA SER A 122 -7.74 -1.31 -10.41
C SER A 122 -7.80 -2.77 -10.83
N ARG A 123 -7.88 -3.03 -12.14
CA ARG A 123 -7.92 -4.39 -12.67
C ARG A 123 -6.58 -5.10 -12.43
N TYR A 124 -5.50 -4.41 -12.70
CA TYR A 124 -4.15 -4.94 -12.51
C TYR A 124 -3.86 -5.25 -11.03
N VAL A 125 -4.16 -4.31 -10.15
CA VAL A 125 -3.97 -4.48 -8.70
C VAL A 125 -4.79 -5.68 -8.20
N ASN A 126 -6.04 -5.78 -8.63
CA ASN A 126 -6.89 -6.91 -8.24
C ASN A 126 -6.30 -8.25 -8.69
N GLY A 127 -5.82 -8.33 -9.92
CA GLY A 127 -5.26 -9.57 -10.48
C GLY A 127 -4.01 -10.03 -9.73
N ILE A 128 -3.09 -9.11 -9.46
CA ILE A 128 -1.85 -9.43 -8.75
C ILE A 128 -2.15 -9.86 -7.30
N LEU A 129 -3.01 -9.11 -6.61
CA LEU A 129 -3.34 -9.43 -5.21
C LEU A 129 -4.11 -10.75 -5.10
N ALA A 130 -4.98 -11.05 -6.06
CA ALA A 130 -5.66 -12.33 -6.09
C ALA A 130 -4.68 -13.50 -6.21
N ALA A 131 -3.63 -13.34 -7.03
CA ALA A 131 -2.58 -14.34 -7.15
C ALA A 131 -1.75 -14.43 -5.86
N MET A 132 -1.42 -13.30 -5.25
CA MET A 132 -0.65 -13.26 -4.01
C MET A 132 -1.42 -13.85 -2.82
N GLN A 133 -2.73 -13.78 -2.85
CA GLN A 133 -3.59 -14.34 -1.81
C GLN A 133 -3.30 -15.83 -1.57
N LYS A 134 -2.89 -16.55 -2.61
CA LYS A 134 -2.60 -17.99 -2.50
C LYS A 134 -1.41 -18.30 -1.59
N SER A 135 -0.58 -17.30 -1.31
CA SER A 135 0.58 -17.44 -0.43
C SER A 135 0.31 -17.02 1.01
N VAL A 136 -0.90 -16.60 1.29
CA VAL A 136 -1.28 -16.11 2.63
C VAL A 136 -1.65 -17.27 3.56
#